data_e79797e7e495532e848f62d18b1f20eb
#
_entry.id   e79797e7e495532e848f62d18b1f20eb
#
_cell.length_a   1.000
_cell.length_b   1.000
_cell.length_c   1.000
_cell.angle_alpha   90.00
_cell.angle_beta   90.00
_cell.angle_gamma   90.00
#
_symmetry.space_group_name_H-M   'P 1'
#
loop_
_entity.id
_entity.type
_entity.pdbx_description
1 polymer ?
#
loop_
_entity_poly.entity_id
_entity_poly.type
_entity_poly.pdbx_seq_one_letter_code
_entity_poly.pdbx_strand_id
1 'polypeptide(L)'
;MSIPKNLSNNDTYMHWREKKLENYPSKVEDITVKVGIPGYPNKQQIKELKRLCGKTNIAIYEAAQEIIEDKNIALNMGLSLGLKIIDRSLTTDEDGVSELSTTNTKARSNYIPYTNKPLGWHTDGCY
;
A
#
# COMPACT_ATOMS: atom_id res chain seq x y z
N MET A 1 -12.99 11.71 -3.48
CA MET A 1 -12.72 12.73 -4.54
C MET A 1 -12.04 12.00 -5.68
N SER A 2 -12.55 12.11 -6.91
CA SER A 2 -11.95 11.44 -8.08
C SER A 2 -10.73 12.22 -8.58
N ILE A 3 -9.74 11.49 -9.07
CA ILE A 3 -8.59 12.08 -9.76
C ILE A 3 -9.10 12.82 -11.02
N PRO A 4 -8.55 14.00 -11.35
CA PRO A 4 -8.92 14.71 -12.56
C PRO A 4 -8.73 13.81 -13.79
N LYS A 5 -9.76 13.70 -14.63
CA LYS A 5 -9.71 12.90 -15.87
C LYS A 5 -8.78 13.52 -16.92
N ASN A 6 -8.52 14.81 -16.82
CA ASN A 6 -7.64 15.55 -17.73
C ASN A 6 -6.62 16.36 -16.92
N LEU A 7 -5.41 15.83 -16.83
CA LEU A 7 -4.30 16.50 -16.15
C LEU A 7 -3.71 17.67 -16.97
N SER A 8 -4.06 17.78 -18.25
CA SER A 8 -3.66 18.93 -19.09
C SER A 8 -4.48 20.19 -18.80
N ASN A 9 -5.61 20.06 -18.09
CA ASN A 9 -6.38 21.22 -17.63
C ASN A 9 -5.83 21.67 -16.28
N ASN A 10 -5.02 22.73 -16.32
CA ASN A 10 -4.34 23.27 -15.14
C ASN A 10 -5.29 23.67 -14.01
N ASP A 11 -6.41 24.32 -14.32
CA ASP A 11 -7.37 24.80 -13.31
C ASP A 11 -8.01 23.62 -12.58
N THR A 12 -8.39 22.58 -13.31
CA THR A 12 -8.95 21.36 -12.73
C THR A 12 -7.93 20.66 -11.82
N TYR A 13 -6.67 20.60 -12.27
CA TYR A 13 -5.58 20.05 -11.46
C TYR A 13 -5.34 20.88 -10.20
N MET A 14 -5.23 22.21 -10.31
CA MET A 14 -4.98 23.10 -9.18
C MET A 14 -6.09 23.02 -8.13
N HIS A 15 -7.35 23.03 -8.55
CA HIS A 15 -8.48 22.85 -7.64
C HIS A 15 -8.46 21.49 -6.91
N TRP A 16 -8.15 20.39 -7.63
CA TRP A 16 -7.97 19.08 -7.02
C TRP A 16 -6.82 19.07 -6.03
N ARG A 17 -5.68 19.68 -6.39
CA ARG A 17 -4.49 19.79 -5.55
C ARG A 17 -4.77 20.54 -4.26
N GLU A 18 -5.40 21.69 -4.33
CA GLU A 18 -5.79 22.51 -3.17
C GLU A 18 -6.64 21.70 -2.19
N LYS A 19 -7.67 21.04 -2.68
CA LYS A 19 -8.50 20.15 -1.84
C LYS A 19 -7.72 18.99 -1.21
N LYS A 20 -6.71 18.46 -1.89
CA LYS A 20 -5.84 17.42 -1.31
C LYS A 20 -4.97 17.99 -0.21
N LEU A 21 -4.41 19.18 -0.39
CA LEU A 21 -3.60 19.87 0.62
C LEU A 21 -4.40 20.27 1.85
N GLU A 22 -5.62 20.77 1.69
CA GLU A 22 -6.55 21.08 2.80
C GLU A 22 -6.83 19.85 3.68
N ASN A 23 -6.82 18.66 3.07
CA ASN A 23 -7.09 17.39 3.73
C ASN A 23 -5.82 16.61 4.08
N TYR A 24 -4.65 17.19 3.92
CA TYR A 24 -3.39 16.53 4.23
C TYR A 24 -3.32 16.14 5.71
N PRO A 25 -2.90 14.89 6.03
CA PRO A 25 -2.82 14.46 7.42
C PRO A 25 -1.72 15.22 8.14
N SER A 26 -1.98 15.66 9.36
CA SER A 26 -1.00 16.36 10.20
C SER A 26 -0.13 15.37 10.98
N LYS A 27 -0.63 14.16 11.19
CA LYS A 27 0.04 13.09 11.94
C LYS A 27 -0.38 11.71 11.40
N VAL A 28 0.41 10.70 11.73
CA VAL A 28 0.20 9.31 11.25
C VAL A 28 -1.14 8.74 11.73
N GLU A 29 -1.58 9.09 12.93
CA GLU A 29 -2.85 8.62 13.49
C GLU A 29 -4.05 9.06 12.65
N ASP A 30 -3.96 10.20 11.95
CA ASP A 30 -5.05 10.70 11.09
C ASP A 30 -5.35 9.78 9.89
N ILE A 31 -4.42 8.91 9.53
CA ILE A 31 -4.52 7.96 8.41
C ILE A 31 -4.40 6.50 8.85
N THR A 32 -4.37 6.24 10.16
CA THR A 32 -4.22 4.90 10.71
C THR A 32 -5.56 4.33 11.14
N VAL A 33 -5.85 3.08 10.73
CA VAL A 33 -7.01 2.30 11.14
C VAL A 33 -6.54 1.09 11.93
N LYS A 34 -7.00 0.95 13.16
CA LYS A 34 -6.72 -0.23 13.99
C LYS A 34 -7.57 -1.41 13.55
N VAL A 35 -6.91 -2.50 13.19
CA VAL A 35 -7.52 -3.77 12.78
C VAL A 35 -7.21 -4.83 13.82
N GLY A 36 -8.25 -5.40 14.45
CA GLY A 36 -8.06 -6.34 15.57
C GLY A 36 -7.40 -7.65 15.14
N ILE A 37 -7.83 -8.22 14.02
CA ILE A 37 -7.29 -9.47 13.49
C ILE A 37 -6.55 -9.17 12.18
N PRO A 38 -5.22 -9.41 12.10
CA PRO A 38 -4.44 -9.17 10.90
C PRO A 38 -5.04 -9.88 9.68
N GLY A 39 -5.17 -9.17 8.57
CA GLY A 39 -5.76 -9.70 7.32
C GLY A 39 -7.30 -9.77 7.29
N TYR A 40 -7.99 -9.54 8.41
CA TYR A 40 -9.45 -9.67 8.51
C TYR A 40 -10.11 -8.40 9.06
N PRO A 41 -10.06 -7.27 8.34
CA PRO A 41 -10.74 -6.05 8.74
C PRO A 41 -12.26 -6.23 8.66
N ASN A 42 -13.00 -5.69 9.61
CA ASN A 42 -14.45 -5.66 9.56
C ASN A 42 -14.97 -4.63 8.52
N LYS A 43 -16.26 -4.66 8.24
CA LYS A 43 -16.89 -3.78 7.23
C LYS A 43 -16.64 -2.28 7.48
N GLN A 44 -16.62 -1.86 8.73
CA GLN A 44 -16.39 -0.46 9.10
C GLN A 44 -14.93 -0.06 8.88
N GLN A 45 -14.00 -0.93 9.25
CA GLN A 45 -12.56 -0.73 9.03
C GLN A 45 -12.24 -0.68 7.54
N ILE A 46 -12.83 -1.55 6.71
CA ILE A 46 -12.71 -1.51 5.24
C ILE A 46 -13.22 -0.18 4.69
N LYS A 47 -14.40 0.25 5.15
CA LYS A 47 -14.98 1.53 4.72
C LYS A 47 -14.08 2.71 5.07
N GLU A 48 -13.50 2.69 6.27
CA GLU A 48 -12.60 3.75 6.73
C GLU A 48 -11.28 3.76 5.97
N LEU A 49 -10.64 2.61 5.76
CA LEU A 49 -9.44 2.50 4.93
C LEU A 49 -9.67 3.06 3.52
N LYS A 50 -10.78 2.68 2.86
CA LYS A 50 -11.13 3.21 1.54
C LYS A 50 -11.40 4.71 1.55
N ARG A 51 -12.05 5.22 2.61
CA ARG A 51 -12.29 6.65 2.79
C ARG A 51 -10.98 7.43 2.91
N LEU A 52 -10.05 6.93 3.71
CA LEU A 52 -8.72 7.53 3.89
C LEU A 52 -7.92 7.50 2.58
N CYS A 53 -7.84 6.38 1.89
CA CYS A 53 -7.21 6.30 0.57
C CYS A 53 -7.81 7.30 -0.41
N GLY A 54 -9.14 7.48 -0.42
CA GLY A 54 -9.79 8.47 -1.28
C GLY A 54 -9.49 9.92 -0.89
N LYS A 55 -9.28 10.19 0.41
CA LYS A 55 -9.02 11.51 0.96
C LYS A 55 -7.56 11.94 0.79
N THR A 56 -6.62 11.10 1.21
CA THR A 56 -5.19 11.41 1.36
C THR A 56 -4.27 10.61 0.45
N ASN A 57 -4.82 9.72 -0.39
CA ASN A 57 -4.10 8.76 -1.25
C ASN A 57 -3.30 7.69 -0.51
N ILE A 58 -3.39 7.65 0.82
CA ILE A 58 -2.72 6.67 1.65
C ILE A 58 -3.60 6.32 2.84
N ALA A 59 -3.52 5.10 3.31
CA ALA A 59 -4.03 4.67 4.60
C ALA A 59 -3.05 3.65 5.20
N ILE A 60 -2.94 3.66 6.51
CA ILE A 60 -2.15 2.70 7.27
C ILE A 60 -3.13 1.84 8.06
N TYR A 61 -2.94 0.54 8.07
CA TYR A 61 -3.61 -0.28 9.06
C TYR A 61 -2.60 -0.76 10.12
N GLU A 62 -3.02 -0.69 11.37
CA GLU A 62 -2.27 -1.20 12.51
C GLU A 62 -2.95 -2.48 13.00
N ALA A 63 -2.23 -3.58 13.06
CA ALA A 63 -2.72 -4.86 13.54
C ALA A 63 -1.82 -5.41 14.65
N ALA A 64 -2.35 -6.32 15.47
CA ALA A 64 -1.57 -6.99 16.50
C ALA A 64 -0.41 -7.80 15.88
N GLN A 65 0.75 -7.73 16.53
CA GLN A 65 2.03 -8.22 16.01
C GLN A 65 2.17 -9.76 16.01
N GLU A 66 1.19 -10.48 16.51
CA GLU A 66 1.35 -11.90 16.86
C GLU A 66 1.42 -12.88 15.68
N ILE A 67 1.22 -12.42 14.43
CA ILE A 67 1.15 -13.31 13.25
C ILE A 67 1.83 -12.64 12.04
N ILE A 68 3.12 -12.37 12.15
CA ILE A 68 3.87 -11.69 11.06
C ILE A 68 4.24 -12.64 9.91
N GLU A 69 4.28 -13.96 10.16
CA GLU A 69 4.79 -14.94 9.19
C GLU A 69 3.73 -15.55 8.26
N ASP A 70 2.44 -15.21 8.44
CA ASP A 70 1.38 -15.74 7.58
C ASP A 70 1.20 -14.88 6.32
N LYS A 71 1.69 -15.37 5.19
CA LYS A 71 1.52 -14.73 3.86
C LYS A 71 0.06 -14.46 3.50
N ASN A 72 -0.88 -15.27 4.03
CA ASN A 72 -2.30 -15.07 3.79
C ASN A 72 -2.84 -13.76 4.37
N ILE A 73 -2.17 -13.16 5.34
CA ILE A 73 -2.57 -11.86 5.90
C ILE A 73 -2.60 -10.78 4.81
N ALA A 74 -1.55 -10.69 4.00
CA ALA A 74 -1.46 -9.71 2.92
C ALA A 74 -2.52 -9.98 1.84
N LEU A 75 -2.71 -11.24 1.45
CA LEU A 75 -3.70 -11.65 0.46
C LEU A 75 -5.13 -11.38 0.94
N ASN A 76 -5.46 -11.75 2.17
CA ASN A 76 -6.78 -11.53 2.75
C ASN A 76 -7.09 -10.04 2.93
N MET A 77 -6.10 -9.22 3.31
CA MET A 77 -6.25 -7.78 3.38
C MET A 77 -6.56 -7.21 1.99
N GLY A 78 -5.79 -7.59 0.97
CA GLY A 78 -6.02 -7.19 -0.42
C GLY A 78 -7.43 -7.55 -0.90
N LEU A 79 -7.85 -8.80 -0.72
CA LEU A 79 -9.19 -9.28 -1.07
C LEU A 79 -10.29 -8.50 -0.34
N SER A 80 -10.12 -8.23 0.95
CA SER A 80 -11.05 -7.45 1.77
C SER A 80 -11.23 -6.01 1.24
N LEU A 81 -10.16 -5.42 0.71
CA LEU A 81 -10.18 -4.12 0.07
C LEU A 81 -10.74 -4.17 -1.37
N GLY A 82 -10.95 -5.35 -1.92
CA GLY A 82 -11.50 -5.56 -3.27
C GLY A 82 -10.45 -5.70 -4.36
N LEU A 83 -9.19 -5.90 -3.99
CA LEU A 83 -8.10 -6.22 -4.92
C LEU A 83 -8.23 -7.70 -5.30
N LYS A 84 -8.68 -7.98 -6.52
CA LYS A 84 -8.99 -9.35 -6.98
C LYS A 84 -7.92 -9.94 -7.89
N ILE A 85 -7.05 -9.09 -8.42
CA ILE A 85 -6.01 -9.48 -9.36
C ILE A 85 -4.69 -9.43 -8.60
N ILE A 86 -3.96 -10.54 -8.62
CA ILE A 86 -2.60 -10.63 -8.11
C ILE A 86 -1.69 -10.44 -9.31
N ASP A 87 -0.92 -9.37 -9.30
CA ASP A 87 0.13 -9.15 -10.29
C ASP A 87 1.34 -10.00 -9.91
N ARG A 88 1.87 -10.75 -10.88
CA ARG A 88 3.00 -11.66 -10.67
C ARG A 88 4.23 -11.08 -11.32
N SER A 89 5.17 -10.64 -10.51
CA SER A 89 6.50 -10.29 -10.99
C SER A 89 7.35 -11.54 -11.26
N LEU A 90 8.45 -11.37 -11.96
CA LEU A 90 9.42 -12.45 -12.21
C LEU A 90 10.03 -13.05 -10.93
N THR A 91 9.93 -12.35 -9.81
CA THR A 91 10.48 -12.76 -8.51
C THR A 91 9.43 -13.21 -7.52
N THR A 92 8.16 -13.26 -7.94
CA THR A 92 7.04 -13.63 -7.08
C THR A 92 6.90 -15.15 -7.04
N ASP A 93 6.72 -15.72 -5.85
CA ASP A 93 6.40 -17.13 -5.67
C ASP A 93 4.99 -17.45 -6.23
N GLU A 94 4.65 -18.74 -6.32
CA GLU A 94 3.35 -19.18 -6.87
C GLU A 94 2.14 -18.60 -6.14
N ASP A 95 2.31 -18.28 -4.86
CA ASP A 95 1.28 -17.65 -4.00
C ASP A 95 1.08 -16.15 -4.23
N GLY A 96 1.90 -15.51 -5.08
CA GLY A 96 1.81 -14.08 -5.36
C GLY A 96 2.45 -13.17 -4.31
N VAL A 97 3.20 -13.74 -3.37
CA VAL A 97 3.89 -12.99 -2.30
C VAL A 97 5.40 -13.20 -2.43
N SER A 98 6.15 -12.12 -2.53
CA SER A 98 7.62 -12.17 -2.54
C SER A 98 8.18 -11.98 -1.12
N GLU A 99 8.98 -12.92 -0.66
CA GLU A 99 9.74 -12.75 0.58
C GLU A 99 11.03 -11.96 0.31
N LEU A 100 11.15 -10.81 0.96
CA LEU A 100 12.33 -9.97 0.85
C LEU A 100 13.16 -10.06 2.14
N SER A 101 14.35 -10.63 2.02
CA SER A 101 15.31 -10.67 3.12
C SER A 101 16.71 -10.30 2.62
N THR A 102 17.51 -9.73 3.48
CA THR A 102 18.90 -9.43 3.14
C THR A 102 19.66 -10.72 2.85
N THR A 103 20.36 -10.75 1.72
CA THR A 103 21.11 -11.93 1.29
C THR A 103 22.52 -11.58 0.86
N ASN A 104 23.45 -12.47 1.15
CA ASN A 104 24.82 -12.40 0.67
C ASN A 104 25.05 -13.19 -0.63
N THR A 105 24.01 -13.77 -1.23
CA THR A 105 24.16 -14.49 -2.48
C THR A 105 24.43 -13.52 -3.63
N LYS A 106 25.47 -13.78 -4.44
CA LYS A 106 25.89 -12.90 -5.55
C LYS A 106 24.75 -12.58 -6.53
N ALA A 107 23.81 -13.51 -6.73
CA ALA A 107 22.70 -13.32 -7.66
C ALA A 107 21.70 -12.23 -7.21
N ARG A 108 21.44 -12.11 -5.91
CA ARG A 108 20.44 -11.19 -5.37
C ARG A 108 21.04 -9.94 -4.70
N SER A 109 22.33 -9.98 -4.33
CA SER A 109 22.99 -8.85 -3.64
C SER A 109 23.10 -7.56 -4.47
N ASN A 110 22.89 -7.64 -5.78
CA ASN A 110 22.86 -6.47 -6.67
C ASN A 110 21.47 -5.79 -6.72
N TYR A 111 20.43 -6.43 -6.22
CA TYR A 111 19.08 -5.87 -6.20
C TYR A 111 18.82 -5.22 -4.85
N ILE A 112 18.52 -3.92 -4.86
CA ILE A 112 18.32 -3.10 -3.65
C ILE A 112 17.33 -3.74 -2.65
N PRO A 113 16.18 -4.32 -3.05
CA PRO A 113 15.23 -4.95 -2.12
C PRO A 113 15.80 -6.09 -1.27
N TYR A 114 16.90 -6.71 -1.70
CA TYR A 114 17.60 -7.77 -0.94
C TYR A 114 18.82 -7.27 -0.19
N THR A 115 18.92 -5.98 0.05
CA THR A 115 20.06 -5.33 0.71
C THR A 115 19.58 -4.38 1.82
N ASN A 116 20.51 -3.91 2.67
CA ASN A 116 20.25 -2.84 3.63
C ASN A 116 20.44 -1.43 3.04
N LYS A 117 20.50 -1.29 1.73
CA LYS A 117 20.61 0.01 1.08
C LYS A 117 19.26 0.73 1.10
N PRO A 118 19.24 2.06 1.22
CA PRO A 118 18.01 2.82 1.15
C PRO A 118 17.36 2.64 -0.22
N LEU A 119 16.06 2.34 -0.21
CA LEU A 119 15.22 2.29 -1.40
C LEU A 119 14.68 3.70 -1.66
N GLY A 120 14.89 4.23 -2.87
CA GLY A 120 14.33 5.52 -3.28
C GLY A 120 12.80 5.48 -3.40
N TRP A 121 12.18 6.65 -3.46
CA TRP A 121 10.75 6.75 -3.75
C TRP A 121 10.45 6.13 -5.13
N HIS A 122 9.48 5.25 -5.17
CA HIS A 122 9.10 4.50 -6.36
C HIS A 122 7.60 4.18 -6.35
N THR A 123 7.12 3.68 -7.45
CA THR A 123 5.82 3.00 -7.55
C THR A 123 6.07 1.54 -7.88
N ASP A 124 5.28 0.64 -7.30
CA ASP A 124 5.31 -0.77 -7.65
C ASP A 124 4.63 -1.02 -9.01
N GLY A 125 4.89 -2.18 -9.62
CA GLY A 125 4.28 -2.57 -10.89
C GLY A 125 4.93 -1.98 -12.14
N CYS A 126 6.21 -1.63 -12.06
CA CYS A 126 7.00 -1.09 -13.18
C CYS A 126 7.84 -2.18 -13.90
N TYR A 127 7.30 -3.33 -14.20
CA TYR A 127 7.98 -4.43 -14.88
C TYR A 127 7.25 -4.89 -16.14
#